data_34c0df1e1aeaddfa4b1a135851d8bc57
#
_entry.id   34c0df1e1aeaddfa4b1a135851d8bc57
#
_cell.length_a   1.000
_cell.length_b   1.000
_cell.length_c   1.000
_cell.angle_alpha   90.00
_cell.angle_beta   90.00
_cell.angle_gamma   90.00
#
_symmetry.space_group_name_H-M   'P 1'
#
loop_
_entity.id
_entity.type
_entity.pdbx_description
1 polymer ?
#
loop_
_entity_poly.entity_id
_entity_poly.type
_entity_poly.pdbx_seq_one_letter_code
_entity_poly.pdbx_strand_id
1 'polypeptide(L)'
;MSQQVLLINITRMGDLVQMGTLLQRLQHEWPGAAVDLVVDQRFAPVAKLLPHLRHIVSFDFHRLVDESRAQTKDVVTLYQDMVRWAAPLVEARYDRVVNLT
;
A
#
# COMPACT_ATOMS: atom_id res chain seq x y z
N MET A 1 -21.29 -3.82 -10.53
CA MET A 1 -20.13 -4.49 -9.90
C MET A 1 -19.29 -3.49 -9.16
N SER A 2 -18.83 -3.85 -7.97
CA SER A 2 -17.96 -2.95 -7.21
C SER A 2 -16.54 -2.97 -7.78
N GLN A 3 -15.90 -1.80 -7.76
CA GLN A 3 -14.51 -1.67 -8.19
C GLN A 3 -13.56 -2.16 -7.09
N GLN A 4 -12.44 -2.72 -7.52
CA GLN A 4 -11.34 -3.11 -6.65
C GLN A 4 -10.21 -2.10 -6.85
N VAL A 5 -9.89 -1.34 -5.81
CA VAL A 5 -8.91 -0.25 -5.90
C VAL A 5 -7.76 -0.52 -4.94
N LEU A 6 -6.55 -0.41 -5.43
CA LEU A 6 -5.34 -0.46 -4.61
C LEU A 6 -4.71 0.91 -4.54
N LEU A 7 -4.56 1.44 -3.32
CA LEU A 7 -3.83 2.68 -3.06
C LEU A 7 -2.46 2.33 -2.50
N ILE A 8 -1.43 3.03 -2.96
CA ILE A 8 -0.05 2.83 -2.51
C ILE A 8 0.45 4.14 -1.92
N ASN A 9 0.84 4.11 -0.65
CA ASN A 9 1.48 5.24 0.02
C ASN A 9 2.53 4.72 0.98
N ILE A 10 3.80 4.77 0.59
CA ILE A 10 4.88 4.13 1.32
C ILE A 10 5.86 5.09 1.99
N THR A 11 5.79 6.40 1.70
CA THR A 11 6.88 7.31 2.11
C THR A 11 6.48 8.38 3.10
N ARG A 12 5.20 8.79 3.20
CA ARG A 12 4.84 9.99 3.98
C ARG A 12 3.63 9.77 4.88
N MET A 13 3.86 9.91 6.18
CA MET A 13 2.78 9.81 7.16
C MET A 13 1.78 10.96 7.05
N GLY A 14 2.24 12.17 6.73
CA GLY A 14 1.35 13.32 6.57
C GLY A 14 0.31 13.12 5.48
N ASP A 15 0.72 12.56 4.35
CA ASP A 15 -0.18 12.22 3.26
C ASP A 15 -1.17 11.13 3.68
N LEU A 16 -0.74 10.21 4.51
CA LEU A 16 -1.59 9.15 5.04
C LEU A 16 -2.71 9.72 5.90
N VAL A 17 -2.41 10.71 6.73
CA VAL A 17 -3.43 11.36 7.56
C VAL A 17 -4.48 12.06 6.70
N GLN A 18 -4.09 12.66 5.58
CA GLN A 18 -5.01 13.33 4.67
C GLN A 18 -5.82 12.34 3.82
N MET A 19 -5.44 11.07 3.81
CA MET A 19 -6.09 10.06 2.98
C MET A 19 -7.55 9.81 3.36
N GLY A 20 -7.93 10.13 4.60
CA GLY A 20 -9.33 10.00 5.04
C GLY A 20 -10.29 10.76 4.13
N THR A 21 -9.93 11.98 3.73
CA THR A 21 -10.74 12.78 2.81
C THR A 21 -10.83 12.13 1.43
N LEU A 22 -9.71 11.62 0.93
CA LEU A 22 -9.68 10.92 -0.36
C LEU A 22 -10.58 9.68 -0.32
N LEU A 23 -10.52 8.90 0.76
CA LEU A 23 -11.33 7.70 0.90
C LEU A 23 -12.82 8.01 0.92
N GLN A 24 -13.24 9.08 1.61
CA GLN A 24 -14.62 9.53 1.57
C GLN A 24 -15.06 9.88 0.16
N ARG A 25 -14.20 10.56 -0.59
CA ARG A 25 -14.49 10.95 -1.96
C ARG A 25 -14.62 9.74 -2.88
N LEU A 26 -13.76 8.75 -2.69
CA LEU A 26 -13.85 7.51 -3.47
C LEU A 26 -15.16 6.78 -3.20
N GLN A 27 -15.60 6.74 -1.94
CA GLN A 27 -16.89 6.13 -1.60
C GLN A 27 -18.06 6.87 -2.23
N HIS A 28 -17.94 8.18 -2.37
CA HIS A 28 -18.98 8.99 -3.01
C HIS A 28 -19.04 8.76 -4.52
N GLU A 29 -17.88 8.72 -5.17
CA GLU A 29 -17.81 8.56 -6.65
C GLU A 29 -18.02 7.11 -7.08
N TRP A 30 -17.54 6.15 -6.30
CA TRP A 30 -17.67 4.72 -6.59
C TRP A 30 -18.27 3.98 -5.38
N PRO A 31 -19.58 4.13 -5.15
CA PRO A 31 -20.22 3.47 -4.01
C PRO A 31 -19.98 1.95 -4.04
N GLY A 32 -19.60 1.41 -2.91
CA GLY A 32 -19.32 -0.02 -2.81
C GLY A 32 -17.95 -0.47 -3.29
N ALA A 33 -17.07 0.47 -3.68
CA ALA A 33 -15.70 0.13 -4.07
C ALA A 33 -14.96 -0.52 -2.90
N ALA A 34 -14.25 -1.60 -3.18
CA ALA A 34 -13.36 -2.25 -2.21
C ALA A 34 -11.97 -1.63 -2.35
N VAL A 35 -11.50 -0.97 -1.29
CA VAL A 35 -10.24 -0.22 -1.32
C VAL A 35 -9.25 -0.87 -0.36
N ASP A 36 -8.10 -1.24 -0.89
CA ASP A 36 -6.98 -1.75 -0.11
C ASP A 36 -5.83 -0.74 -0.15
N LEU A 37 -5.04 -0.69 0.91
CA LEU A 37 -3.94 0.26 1.04
C LEU A 37 -2.64 -0.48 1.31
N VAL A 38 -1.60 -0.14 0.54
CA VAL A 38 -0.23 -0.57 0.79
C VAL A 38 0.50 0.56 1.51
N VAL A 39 1.07 0.26 2.67
CA VAL A 39 1.82 1.22 3.48
C VAL A 39 3.13 0.62 3.96
N ASP A 40 4.07 1.49 4.35
CA ASP A 40 5.23 1.04 5.11
C ASP A 40 4.76 0.50 6.47
N GLN A 41 5.41 -0.55 6.94
CA GLN A 41 5.06 -1.21 8.20
C GLN A 41 5.02 -0.23 9.37
N ARG A 42 5.87 0.80 9.37
CA ARG A 42 5.91 1.81 10.43
C ARG A 42 4.60 2.57 10.56
N PHE A 43 3.86 2.70 9.46
CA PHE A 43 2.64 3.52 9.42
C PHE A 43 1.36 2.69 9.48
N ALA A 44 1.47 1.37 9.56
CA ALA A 44 0.31 0.49 9.63
C ALA A 44 -0.64 0.83 10.80
N PRO A 45 -0.13 1.15 12.02
CA PRO A 45 -1.02 1.51 13.13
C PRO A 45 -1.87 2.76 12.84
N VAL A 46 -1.29 3.75 12.13
CA VAL A 46 -2.04 4.95 11.74
C VAL A 46 -3.05 4.62 10.65
N ALA A 47 -2.66 3.79 9.69
CA ALA A 47 -3.54 3.38 8.60
C ALA A 47 -4.81 2.68 9.11
N LYS A 48 -4.70 1.95 10.21
CA LYS A 48 -5.86 1.25 10.82
C LYS A 48 -6.94 2.21 11.31
N LEU A 49 -6.62 3.49 11.49
CA LEU A 49 -7.58 4.51 11.90
C LEU A 49 -8.36 5.08 10.71
N LEU A 50 -7.97 4.78 9.48
CA LEU A 50 -8.62 5.30 8.30
C LEU A 50 -9.92 4.55 8.01
N PRO A 51 -11.01 5.27 7.63
CA PRO A 51 -12.29 4.66 7.31
C PRO A 51 -12.27 4.06 5.90
N HIS A 52 -13.23 3.18 5.64
CA HIS A 52 -13.55 2.67 4.30
C HIS A 52 -12.45 1.84 3.64
N LEU A 53 -11.47 1.34 4.41
CA LEU A 53 -10.47 0.41 3.90
C LEU A 53 -10.89 -1.03 4.15
N ARG A 54 -10.76 -1.87 3.12
CA ARG A 54 -11.02 -3.31 3.25
C ARG A 54 -9.81 -4.01 3.87
N HIS A 55 -8.64 -3.83 3.28
CA HIS A 55 -7.41 -4.44 3.77
C HIS A 55 -6.28 -3.42 3.81
N ILE A 56 -5.37 -3.59 4.78
CA ILE A 56 -4.14 -2.83 4.87
C ILE A 56 -3.00 -3.81 4.69
N VAL A 57 -2.20 -3.62 3.65
CA VAL A 57 -1.05 -4.46 3.34
C VAL A 57 0.20 -3.68 3.69
N SER A 58 1.01 -4.21 4.58
CA SER A 58 2.24 -3.54 5.02
C SER A 58 3.47 -4.31 4.58
N PHE A 59 4.54 -3.57 4.34
CA PHE A 59 5.84 -4.11 3.99
C PHE A 59 6.92 -3.25 4.64
N ASP A 60 7.99 -3.88 5.08
CA ASP A 60 9.10 -3.17 5.70
C ASP A 60 10.03 -2.58 4.64
N PHE A 61 9.58 -1.47 4.03
CA PHE A 61 10.37 -0.77 3.02
C PHE A 61 11.63 -0.14 3.59
N HIS A 62 11.57 0.27 4.86
CA HIS A 62 12.72 0.85 5.54
C HIS A 62 13.84 -0.18 5.67
N ARG A 63 13.52 -1.40 6.07
CA ARG A 63 14.49 -2.49 6.16
C ARG A 63 15.10 -2.81 4.79
N LEU A 64 14.28 -2.80 3.74
CA LEU A 64 14.76 -3.04 2.38
C LEU A 64 15.82 -2.02 1.97
N VAL A 65 15.58 -0.73 2.26
CA VAL A 65 16.54 0.33 1.98
C VAL A 65 17.81 0.16 2.80
N ASP A 66 17.68 -0.15 4.08
CA ASP A 66 18.83 -0.36 4.97
C ASP A 66 19.68 -1.55 4.53
N GLU A 67 19.06 -2.66 4.14
CA GLU A 67 19.78 -3.83 3.65
C GLU A 67 20.52 -3.51 2.35
N SER A 68 19.92 -2.71 1.47
CA SER A 68 20.57 -2.25 0.23
C SER A 68 21.79 -1.39 0.53
N ARG A 69 21.65 -0.43 1.46
CA ARG A 69 22.74 0.47 1.84
C ARG A 69 23.88 -0.25 2.54
N ALA A 70 23.53 -1.23 3.40
CA ALA A 70 24.52 -2.01 4.13
C ALA A 70 25.15 -3.10 3.26
N GLN A 71 24.65 -3.31 2.06
CA GLN A 71 25.11 -4.37 1.15
C GLN A 71 25.03 -5.77 1.78
N THR A 72 24.05 -5.97 2.69
CA THR A 72 23.84 -7.27 3.34
C THR A 72 23.16 -8.26 2.40
N LYS A 73 22.45 -7.76 1.39
CA LYS A 73 21.86 -8.56 0.32
C LYS A 73 22.17 -7.93 -1.02
N ASP A 74 22.31 -8.74 -2.05
CA ASP A 74 22.48 -8.22 -3.39
C ASP A 74 21.15 -7.71 -3.97
N VAL A 75 21.22 -6.94 -5.04
CA VAL A 75 20.04 -6.32 -5.67
C VAL A 75 19.06 -7.38 -6.18
N VAL A 76 19.57 -8.48 -6.72
CA VAL A 76 18.74 -9.56 -7.27
C VAL A 76 17.89 -10.19 -6.17
N THR A 77 18.52 -10.48 -5.01
CA THR A 77 17.80 -11.06 -3.87
C THR A 77 16.72 -10.12 -3.35
N LEU A 78 17.03 -8.82 -3.23
CA LEU A 78 16.06 -7.82 -2.79
C LEU A 78 14.89 -7.73 -3.76
N TYR A 79 15.16 -7.74 -5.05
CA TYR A 79 14.12 -7.72 -6.09
C TYR A 79 13.22 -8.95 -6.00
N GLN A 80 13.81 -10.14 -5.83
CA GLN A 80 13.06 -11.37 -5.70
C GLN A 80 12.16 -11.36 -4.47
N ASP A 81 12.63 -10.82 -3.36
CA ASP A 81 11.82 -10.68 -2.14
C ASP A 81 10.61 -9.77 -2.39
N MET A 82 10.81 -8.65 -3.09
CA MET A 82 9.71 -7.75 -3.44
C MET A 82 8.69 -8.42 -4.35
N VAL A 83 9.14 -9.13 -5.38
CA VAL A 83 8.24 -9.83 -6.31
C VAL A 83 7.42 -10.87 -5.57
N ARG A 84 8.04 -11.62 -4.68
CA ARG A 84 7.34 -12.63 -3.88
C ARG A 84 6.29 -12.00 -2.97
N TRP A 85 6.63 -10.87 -2.34
CA TRP A 85 5.68 -10.14 -1.51
C TRP A 85 4.50 -9.61 -2.32
N ALA A 86 4.77 -9.10 -3.54
CA ALA A 86 3.76 -8.47 -4.38
C ALA A 86 2.85 -9.47 -5.09
N ALA A 87 3.23 -10.75 -5.16
CA ALA A 87 2.48 -11.75 -5.93
C ALA A 87 0.98 -11.82 -5.56
N PRO A 88 0.58 -11.82 -4.26
CA PRO A 88 -0.83 -11.83 -3.91
C PRO A 88 -1.58 -10.59 -4.41
N LEU A 89 -0.91 -9.44 -4.47
CA LEU A 89 -1.51 -8.21 -4.98
C LEU A 89 -1.75 -8.29 -6.47
N VAL A 90 -0.82 -8.87 -7.22
CA VAL A 90 -0.98 -9.07 -8.66
C VAL A 90 -2.13 -10.03 -8.94
N GLU A 91 -2.21 -11.12 -8.18
CA GLU A 91 -3.27 -12.12 -8.33
C GLU A 91 -4.65 -11.56 -7.98
N ALA A 92 -4.74 -10.58 -7.11
CA ALA A 92 -6.00 -9.96 -6.71
C ALA A 92 -6.67 -9.18 -7.84
N ARG A 93 -5.93 -8.81 -8.89
CA ARG A 93 -6.46 -8.17 -10.11
C ARG A 93 -7.28 -6.93 -9.81
N TYR A 94 -6.62 -5.91 -9.26
CA TYR A 94 -7.26 -4.64 -9.00
C TYR A 94 -7.68 -3.95 -10.31
N ASP A 95 -8.85 -3.32 -10.29
CA ASP A 95 -9.35 -2.54 -11.42
C ASP A 95 -8.56 -1.24 -11.58
N ARG A 96 -8.12 -0.66 -10.46
CA ARG A 96 -7.33 0.56 -10.44
C ARG A 96 -6.23 0.45 -9.41
N VAL A 97 -5.05 0.98 -9.76
CA VAL A 97 -3.91 1.11 -8.85
C VAL A 97 -3.50 2.57 -8.85
N VAL A 98 -3.51 3.21 -7.68
CA VAL A 98 -3.16 4.62 -7.53
C VAL A 98 -1.95 4.73 -6.62
N ASN A 99 -0.85 5.24 -7.15
CA ASN A 99 0.37 5.45 -6.38
C ASN A 99 0.40 6.90 -5.89
N LEU A 100 0.27 7.06 -4.58
CA LEU A 100 0.26 8.36 -3.92
C LEU A 100 1.62 8.71 -3.29
N THR A 101 2.60 7.89 -3.50
CA THR A 101 3.95 8.07 -2.95
C THR A 101 4.68 9.26 -3.57
#